data_b30d28d631c4a47db1b82b5534bfbef2
#
_entry.id   b30d28d631c4a47db1b82b5534bfbef2
#
_cell.length_a   1.000
_cell.length_b   1.000
_cell.length_c   1.000
_cell.angle_alpha   90.00
_cell.angle_beta   90.00
_cell.angle_gamma   90.00
#
_symmetry.space_group_name_H-M   'P 1'
#
loop_
_entity.id
_entity.type
_entity.pdbx_description
1 polymer ?
#
loop_
_entity_poly.entity_id
_entity_poly.type
_entity_poly.pdbx_seq_one_letter_code
_entity_poly.pdbx_strand_id
1 'polypeptide(L)'
;MEDANDRSDNPYTFLEGYKVSDASGEVVGGIEDTIYDAPSDVLKYVVVGGRAVPADRIEVHAEDQHVSVPYSAATVESAPRIEETSGAFDDIVRKHYG
;
A
#
# COMPACT_ATOMS: atom_id res chain seq x y z
N MET A 1 0.46 -24.41 -13.95
CA MET A 1 0.46 -23.92 -13.62
C MET A 1 -0.03 -23.11 -13.27
N GLU A 2 -0.19 -22.88 -13.10
CA GLU A 2 -0.47 -22.10 -12.96
C GLU A 2 -0.82 -21.54 -12.16
N ASP A 3 -1.11 -21.78 -11.33
CA ASP A 3 -1.48 -21.27 -10.47
C ASP A 3 -0.86 -20.35 -9.69
N ALA A 4 -0.01 -20.55 -9.20
CA ALA A 4 0.92 -19.58 -8.69
C ALA A 4 0.86 -18.33 -9.46
N ASN A 5 0.21 -18.40 -10.46
CA ASN A 5 0.10 -17.33 -11.38
C ASN A 5 -0.66 -16.13 -10.85
N ASP A 6 -1.46 -16.34 -9.82
CA ASP A 6 -2.18 -15.22 -9.26
C ASP A 6 -1.25 -14.14 -8.77
N ARG A 7 -0.16 -14.57 -8.13
CA ARG A 7 0.79 -13.58 -7.63
C ARG A 7 1.59 -12.97 -8.75
N SER A 8 1.93 -13.76 -9.75
CA SER A 8 2.74 -13.24 -10.84
C SER A 8 1.96 -12.28 -11.73
N ASP A 9 0.62 -12.27 -11.61
CA ASP A 9 -0.19 -11.31 -12.32
C ASP A 9 -0.20 -9.94 -11.68
N ASN A 10 0.26 -9.83 -10.44
CA ASN A 10 0.32 -8.54 -9.76
C ASN A 10 1.63 -7.84 -10.14
N PRO A 11 1.56 -6.72 -10.89
CA PRO A 11 2.78 -6.06 -11.34
C PRO A 11 3.48 -5.26 -10.23
N TYR A 12 2.91 -5.23 -9.03
CA TYR A 12 3.44 -4.42 -7.95
C TYR A 12 4.10 -5.24 -6.85
N THR A 13 4.28 -6.54 -7.05
CA THR A 13 4.90 -7.38 -6.03
C THR A 13 6.34 -6.97 -5.74
N PHE A 14 6.99 -6.27 -6.67
CA PHE A 14 8.36 -5.80 -6.44
C PHE A 14 8.44 -4.79 -5.28
N LEU A 15 7.31 -4.19 -4.91
CA LEU A 15 7.29 -3.24 -3.80
C LEU A 15 7.34 -3.91 -2.43
N GLU A 16 7.10 -5.21 -2.38
CA GLU A 16 7.13 -5.92 -1.10
C GLU A 16 8.54 -5.86 -0.53
N GLY A 17 8.63 -5.46 0.73
CA GLY A 17 9.92 -5.30 1.39
C GLY A 17 10.48 -3.89 1.32
N TYR A 18 9.92 -3.03 0.49
CA TYR A 18 10.37 -1.64 0.44
C TYR A 18 10.03 -0.95 1.76
N LYS A 19 10.90 -0.06 2.20
CA LYS A 19 10.65 0.74 3.40
C LYS A 19 9.72 1.89 3.07
N VAL A 20 8.87 2.24 4.02
CA VAL A 20 7.90 3.32 3.85
C VAL A 20 8.24 4.43 4.84
N SER A 21 8.38 5.64 4.34
CA SER A 21 8.62 6.83 5.17
C SER A 21 7.38 7.72 5.15
N ASP A 22 7.13 8.36 6.29
CA ASP A 22 6.01 9.28 6.42
C ASP A 22 6.36 10.65 5.83
N ALA A 23 5.45 11.62 6.01
CA ALA A 23 5.64 12.96 5.46
C ALA A 23 6.85 13.67 6.04
N SER A 24 7.32 13.28 7.21
CA SER A 24 8.50 13.89 7.82
C SER A 24 9.80 13.18 7.44
N GLY A 25 9.71 12.07 6.73
CA GLY A 25 10.87 11.28 6.34
C GLY A 25 11.21 10.16 7.30
N GLU A 26 10.39 9.96 8.31
CA GLU A 26 10.61 8.90 9.30
C GLU A 26 10.06 7.57 8.79
N VAL A 27 10.82 6.50 8.97
CA VAL A 27 10.39 5.18 8.52
C VAL A 27 9.26 4.67 9.43
N VAL A 28 8.14 4.32 8.83
CA VAL A 28 6.98 3.81 9.58
C VAL A 28 6.84 2.31 9.45
N GLY A 29 7.53 1.68 8.53
CA GLY A 29 7.47 0.24 8.35
C GLY A 29 7.90 -0.18 6.97
N GLY A 30 7.59 -1.41 6.61
CA GLY A 30 7.88 -1.94 5.29
C GLY A 30 6.60 -2.41 4.62
N ILE A 31 6.61 -2.46 3.30
CA ILE A 31 5.46 -2.92 2.53
C ILE A 31 5.39 -4.44 2.66
N GLU A 32 4.27 -4.92 3.18
CA GLU A 32 4.02 -6.34 3.38
C GLU A 32 3.30 -6.95 2.19
N ASP A 33 2.49 -6.17 1.52
CA ASP A 33 1.67 -6.66 0.43
C ASP A 33 1.19 -5.47 -0.40
N THR A 34 0.66 -5.75 -1.58
CA THR A 34 0.11 -4.73 -2.45
C THR A 34 -1.26 -5.20 -2.95
N ILE A 35 -2.17 -4.25 -3.11
CA ILE A 35 -3.52 -4.54 -3.58
C ILE A 35 -3.76 -3.65 -4.80
N TYR A 36 -4.08 -4.28 -5.91
CA TYR A 36 -4.28 -3.55 -7.16
C TYR A 36 -5.61 -3.94 -7.78
N ASP A 37 -6.08 -3.07 -8.67
CA ASP A 37 -7.30 -3.31 -9.41
C ASP A 37 -6.94 -4.01 -10.71
N ALA A 38 -7.33 -5.28 -10.84
CA ALA A 38 -6.91 -6.09 -11.97
C ALA A 38 -7.34 -5.55 -13.33
N PRO A 39 -8.58 -5.10 -13.51
CA PRO A 39 -8.98 -4.59 -14.82
C PRO A 39 -8.19 -3.38 -15.31
N SER A 40 -7.78 -2.50 -14.41
CA SER A 40 -7.06 -1.29 -14.80
C SER A 40 -5.57 -1.38 -14.53
N ASP A 41 -5.12 -2.41 -13.81
CA ASP A 41 -3.73 -2.55 -13.38
C ASP A 41 -3.25 -1.38 -12.53
N VAL A 42 -4.17 -0.72 -11.83
CA VAL A 42 -3.83 0.41 -10.97
C VAL A 42 -3.63 -0.07 -9.54
N LEU A 43 -2.51 0.31 -8.94
CA LEU A 43 -2.24 -0.01 -7.55
C LEU A 43 -3.16 0.81 -6.65
N LYS A 44 -3.92 0.12 -5.81
CA LYS A 44 -4.88 0.78 -4.92
C LYS A 44 -4.29 1.08 -3.55
N TYR A 45 -3.67 0.08 -2.95
CA TYR A 45 -3.13 0.20 -1.60
C TYR A 45 -1.81 -0.52 -1.48
N VAL A 46 -0.96 -0.04 -0.59
CA VAL A 46 0.14 -0.83 -0.06
C VAL A 46 -0.20 -1.14 1.39
N VAL A 47 0.24 -2.30 1.87
CA VAL A 47 -0.06 -2.76 3.22
C VAL A 47 1.17 -2.58 4.08
N VAL A 48 1.04 -1.78 5.15
CA VAL A 48 2.14 -1.49 6.07
C VAL A 48 1.65 -1.81 7.48
N GLY A 49 2.27 -2.78 8.13
CA GLY A 49 1.86 -3.19 9.47
C GLY A 49 0.41 -3.64 9.54
N GLY A 50 -0.07 -4.29 8.48
CA GLY A 50 -1.46 -4.73 8.40
C GLY A 50 -2.44 -3.61 8.08
N ARG A 51 -1.97 -2.40 7.80
CA ARG A 51 -2.82 -1.24 7.55
C ARG A 51 -2.81 -0.88 6.08
N ALA A 52 -3.93 -0.39 5.58
CA ALA A 52 -4.06 0.04 4.19
C ALA A 52 -3.52 1.45 4.04
N VAL A 53 -2.68 1.66 3.03
CA VAL A 53 -2.20 3.00 2.69
C VAL A 53 -2.53 3.23 1.22
N PRO A 54 -3.30 4.28 0.90
CA PRO A 54 -3.63 4.56 -0.50
C PRO A 54 -2.38 4.80 -1.32
N ALA A 55 -2.35 4.25 -2.51
CA ALA A 55 -1.16 4.29 -3.34
C ALA A 55 -1.17 5.40 -4.38
N ASP A 56 -2.24 6.16 -4.45
CA ASP A 56 -2.37 7.17 -5.51
C ASP A 56 -1.44 8.37 -5.32
N ARG A 57 -0.88 8.54 -4.13
CA ARG A 57 0.00 9.67 -3.84
C ARG A 57 1.36 9.25 -3.31
N ILE A 58 1.69 7.97 -3.39
CA ILE A 58 2.99 7.52 -2.92
C ILE A 58 4.05 7.85 -3.97
N GLU A 59 5.30 8.00 -3.51
CA GLU A 59 6.43 8.16 -4.40
C GLU A 59 7.34 6.95 -4.22
N VAL A 60 7.64 6.29 -5.33
CA VAL A 60 8.48 5.09 -5.30
C VAL A 60 9.90 5.46 -5.70
N HIS A 61 10.84 5.14 -4.83
CA HIS A 61 12.25 5.36 -5.08
C HIS A 61 12.91 3.98 -5.23
N ALA A 62 12.84 3.45 -6.46
CA ALA A 62 13.24 2.08 -6.72
C ALA A 62 14.70 1.82 -6.42
N GLU A 63 15.55 2.82 -6.64
CA GLU A 63 16.98 2.69 -6.41
C GLU A 63 17.30 2.42 -4.95
N ASP A 64 16.51 3.01 -4.06
CA ASP A 64 16.70 2.87 -2.62
C ASP A 64 15.79 1.83 -2.01
N GLN A 65 14.91 1.23 -2.81
CA GLN A 65 13.87 0.31 -2.34
C GLN A 65 13.06 0.97 -1.22
N HIS A 66 12.54 2.14 -1.53
CA HIS A 66 11.94 3.02 -0.54
C HIS A 66 10.72 3.69 -1.14
N VAL A 67 9.69 3.90 -0.32
CA VAL A 67 8.47 4.57 -0.74
C VAL A 67 8.18 5.69 0.26
N SER A 68 7.84 6.86 -0.25
CA SER A 68 7.43 8.00 0.56
C SER A 68 5.92 8.18 0.46
N VAL A 69 5.28 8.46 1.58
CA VAL A 69 3.85 8.74 1.60
C VAL A 69 3.63 10.13 2.19
N PRO A 70 2.57 10.84 1.74
CA PRO A 70 2.33 12.21 2.20
C PRO A 70 1.54 12.27 3.52
N TYR A 71 1.52 11.18 4.28
CA TYR A 71 0.75 11.07 5.50
C TYR A 71 1.68 10.96 6.69
N SER A 72 1.20 11.37 7.87
CA SER A 72 2.00 11.23 9.09
C SER A 72 2.00 9.78 9.55
N ALA A 73 3.00 9.42 10.36
CA ALA A 73 3.06 8.08 10.93
C ALA A 73 1.80 7.79 11.74
N ALA A 74 1.30 8.77 12.49
CA ALA A 74 0.09 8.58 13.28
C ALA A 74 -1.10 8.25 12.40
N THR A 75 -1.21 8.90 11.25
CA THR A 75 -2.29 8.63 10.31
C THR A 75 -2.21 7.20 9.79
N VAL A 76 -1.01 6.76 9.42
CA VAL A 76 -0.82 5.39 8.91
C VAL A 76 -1.10 4.38 10.00
N GLU A 77 -0.62 4.61 11.21
CA GLU A 77 -0.76 3.66 12.30
C GLU A 77 -2.20 3.52 12.79
N SER A 78 -3.03 4.52 12.57
CA SER A 78 -4.44 4.47 12.95
C SER A 78 -5.36 4.08 11.80
N ALA A 79 -4.79 3.76 10.64
CA ALA A 79 -5.57 3.43 9.46
C ALA A 79 -6.31 2.10 9.60
N PRO A 80 -7.36 1.90 8.81
CA PRO A 80 -8.08 0.63 8.82
C PRO A 80 -7.15 -0.53 8.45
N ARG A 81 -7.34 -1.64 9.13
CA ARG A 81 -6.57 -2.85 8.84
C ARG A 81 -7.14 -3.53 7.60
N ILE A 82 -6.26 -4.16 6.86
CA ILE A 82 -6.66 -4.95 5.70
C ILE A 82 -7.22 -6.28 6.20
N GLU A 83 -8.54 -6.35 6.32
CA GLU A 83 -9.22 -7.58 6.70
C GLU A 83 -10.23 -7.99 5.65
N GLU A 84 -10.82 -7.03 4.98
CA GLU A 84 -11.65 -7.31 3.83
C GLU A 84 -11.59 -6.11 2.90
N THR A 85 -11.60 -6.40 1.61
CA THR A 85 -11.46 -5.37 0.59
C THR A 85 -12.77 -5.23 -0.17
N SER A 86 -13.79 -4.71 0.49
CA SER A 86 -15.08 -4.44 -0.12
C SER A 86 -15.15 -2.97 -0.54
N GLY A 87 -16.20 -2.61 -1.23
CA GLY A 87 -16.43 -1.20 -1.56
C GLY A 87 -16.58 -0.34 -0.31
N ALA A 88 -17.16 -0.91 0.74
CA ALA A 88 -17.28 -0.19 2.00
C ALA A 88 -15.90 0.07 2.61
N PHE A 89 -14.99 -0.87 2.44
CA PHE A 89 -13.62 -0.69 2.92
C PHE A 89 -12.95 0.47 2.20
N ASP A 90 -13.16 0.58 0.89
CA ASP A 90 -12.59 1.68 0.11
C ASP A 90 -13.08 3.03 0.64
N ASP A 91 -14.35 3.13 1.00
CA ASP A 91 -14.90 4.36 1.56
C ASP A 91 -14.28 4.68 2.92
N ILE A 92 -14.09 3.66 3.74
CA ILE A 92 -13.50 3.85 5.07
C ILE A 92 -12.08 4.37 4.93
N VAL A 93 -11.29 3.78 4.04
CA VAL A 93 -9.91 4.23 3.82
C VAL A 93 -9.89 5.66 3.31
N ARG A 94 -10.75 5.96 2.34
CA ARG A 94 -10.78 7.29 1.77
C ARG A 94 -11.11 8.34 2.82
N LYS A 95 -12.05 8.05 3.69
CA LYS A 95 -12.41 8.99 4.75
C LYS A 95 -11.28 9.16 5.76
N HIS A 96 -10.55 8.09 6.04
CA HIS A 96 -9.46 8.15 7.00
C HIS A 96 -8.33 9.05 6.51
N TYR A 97 -8.00 8.94 5.25
CA TYR A 97 -6.87 9.69 4.70
C TYR A 97 -7.26 11.06 4.13
N GLY A 98 -8.53 11.34 4.13
CA GLY A 98 -9.00 12.62 3.70
C GLY A 98 -9.52 12.68 2.33
#